data_a249b00fee386519e33c032ac435da68
#
_entry.id   a249b00fee386519e33c032ac435da68
#
_cell.length_a   1.000
_cell.length_b   1.000
_cell.length_c   1.000
_cell.angle_alpha   90.00
_cell.angle_beta   90.00
_cell.angle_gamma   90.00
#
_symmetry.space_group_name_H-M   'P 1'
#
loop_
_entity.id
_entity.type
_entity.pdbx_description
1 polymer ?
#
loop_
_entity_poly.entity_id
_entity_poly.type
_entity_poly.pdbx_seq_one_letter_code
_entity_poly.pdbx_strand_id
1 'polypeptide(L)'
;MYGGLIVKDKPDLIDYKASLGIEVTEANPQANKEADALYSEMQNSGFDATAHARSIERIEQLGGQVISGILFGPGGNDSFDLIMNAFKKKAKKLNKGEYEPLKHNHLFIFSWILADRRMLEGASCRFAELNALPIKFERVIVNVPGRNYDFDLVNQTVEEHPFGSREQFDIAEKAYSICKRHDVG
;
A
#
# COMPACT_ATOMS: atom_id res chain seq x y z
N MET A 1 0.54 18.24 -7.88
CA MET A 1 0.62 17.27 -8.97
C MET A 1 -0.56 16.31 -9.05
N TYR A 2 -1.22 15.94 -7.97
CA TYR A 2 -2.27 14.90 -7.90
C TYR A 2 -3.70 15.45 -7.70
N GLY A 3 -3.98 16.69 -8.14
CA GLY A 3 -5.27 17.35 -7.86
C GLY A 3 -6.47 16.93 -8.72
N GLY A 4 -6.23 16.17 -9.78
CA GLY A 4 -7.27 15.75 -10.75
C GLY A 4 -7.57 14.24 -10.74
N LEU A 5 -7.12 13.51 -9.69
CA LEU A 5 -7.29 12.07 -9.62
C LEU A 5 -8.76 11.67 -9.39
N ILE A 6 -9.21 10.69 -10.15
CA ILE A 6 -10.49 10.01 -9.99
C ILE A 6 -10.25 8.52 -9.73
N VAL A 7 -11.12 7.90 -8.96
CA VAL A 7 -11.07 6.45 -8.66
C VAL A 7 -11.57 5.66 -9.86
N LYS A 8 -10.85 4.61 -10.23
CA LYS A 8 -11.14 3.68 -11.33
C LYS A 8 -10.75 2.25 -10.93
N ASP A 9 -10.90 1.33 -11.90
CA ASP A 9 -10.37 -0.04 -11.81
C ASP A 9 -9.30 -0.21 -12.88
N LYS A 10 -8.07 -0.21 -12.66
CA LYS A 10 -6.95 -0.45 -13.62
C LYS A 10 -6.59 0.73 -14.54
N PRO A 11 -5.83 1.67 -14.04
CA PRO A 11 -5.28 1.74 -12.68
C PRO A 11 -6.30 2.26 -11.67
N ASP A 12 -6.00 2.10 -10.38
CA ASP A 12 -6.90 2.45 -9.28
C ASP A 12 -7.24 3.94 -9.23
N LEU A 13 -6.32 4.81 -9.65
CA LEU A 13 -6.50 6.26 -9.73
C LEU A 13 -6.02 6.77 -11.09
N ILE A 14 -6.79 7.66 -11.72
CA ILE A 14 -6.43 8.28 -13.02
C ILE A 14 -6.61 9.80 -12.98
N ASP A 15 -5.64 10.51 -13.52
CA ASP A 15 -5.77 11.90 -13.94
C ASP A 15 -5.69 11.97 -15.47
N TYR A 16 -6.85 12.09 -16.12
CA TYR A 16 -6.90 12.15 -17.59
C TYR A 16 -6.22 13.38 -18.17
N LYS A 17 -6.25 14.51 -17.46
CA LYS A 17 -5.63 15.75 -17.92
C LYS A 17 -4.11 15.63 -17.95
N ALA A 18 -3.54 14.97 -16.97
CA ALA A 18 -2.11 14.67 -16.88
C ALA A 18 -1.72 13.39 -17.64
N SER A 19 -2.69 12.59 -18.13
CA SER A 19 -2.47 11.23 -18.65
C SER A 19 -1.67 10.37 -17.68
N LEU A 20 -2.02 10.43 -16.38
CA LEU A 20 -1.35 9.78 -15.27
C LEU A 20 -2.24 8.70 -14.66
N GLY A 21 -1.69 7.50 -14.50
CA GLY A 21 -2.28 6.40 -13.76
C GLY A 21 -1.48 6.07 -12.51
N ILE A 22 -2.17 5.82 -11.41
CA ILE A 22 -1.57 5.33 -10.17
C ILE A 22 -2.22 4.01 -9.81
N GLU A 23 -1.43 2.96 -9.82
CA GLU A 23 -1.82 1.66 -9.30
C GLU A 23 -1.47 1.57 -7.82
N VAL A 24 -2.35 0.99 -7.02
CA VAL A 24 -2.19 0.84 -5.57
C VAL A 24 -2.07 -0.64 -5.23
N THR A 25 -1.20 -1.00 -4.29
CA THR A 25 -1.06 -2.38 -3.84
C THR A 25 -0.52 -2.45 -2.42
N GLU A 26 -0.63 -3.63 -1.81
CA GLU A 26 -0.04 -3.92 -0.51
C GLU A 26 1.08 -4.93 -0.63
N ALA A 27 2.11 -4.73 0.18
CA ALA A 27 3.26 -5.63 0.31
C ALA A 27 3.45 -6.09 1.77
N ASN A 28 2.35 -6.48 2.40
CA ASN A 28 2.35 -6.97 3.78
C ASN A 28 2.44 -8.49 3.83
N PRO A 29 3.05 -9.09 4.88
CA PRO A 29 2.98 -10.51 5.13
C PRO A 29 1.54 -11.01 5.19
N GLN A 30 1.31 -12.26 4.78
CA GLN A 30 -0.05 -12.83 4.78
C GLN A 30 -0.66 -12.88 6.19
N ALA A 31 0.17 -13.12 7.21
CA ALA A 31 -0.27 -13.11 8.61
C ALA A 31 -0.84 -11.75 9.04
N ASN A 32 -0.21 -10.64 8.64
CA ASN A 32 -0.71 -9.30 8.92
C ASN A 32 -2.05 -9.04 8.23
N LYS A 33 -2.17 -9.41 6.95
CA LYS A 33 -3.42 -9.24 6.20
C LYS A 33 -4.58 -10.04 6.79
N GLU A 34 -4.32 -11.25 7.24
CA GLU A 34 -5.32 -12.11 7.88
C GLU A 34 -5.73 -11.53 9.25
N ALA A 35 -4.77 -11.05 10.05
CA ALA A 35 -5.06 -10.41 11.33
C ALA A 35 -5.89 -9.12 11.17
N ASP A 36 -5.53 -8.27 10.20
CA ASP A 36 -6.27 -7.05 9.88
C ASP A 36 -7.71 -7.34 9.42
N ALA A 37 -7.90 -8.38 8.57
CA ALA A 37 -9.21 -8.80 8.10
C ALA A 37 -10.10 -9.31 9.24
N LEU A 38 -9.56 -10.18 10.11
CA LEU A 38 -10.28 -10.69 11.29
C LEU A 38 -10.67 -9.56 12.25
N TYR A 39 -9.74 -8.63 12.49
CA TYR A 39 -10.01 -7.48 13.35
C TYR A 39 -11.08 -6.55 12.75
N SER A 40 -11.02 -6.27 11.46
CA SER A 40 -12.01 -5.47 10.75
C SER A 40 -13.40 -6.11 10.80
N GLU A 41 -13.49 -7.43 10.63
CA GLU A 41 -14.73 -8.19 10.76
C GLU A 41 -15.31 -8.07 12.17
N MET A 42 -14.48 -8.19 13.21
CA MET A 42 -14.88 -8.00 14.61
C MET A 42 -15.47 -6.60 14.87
N GLN A 43 -14.93 -5.55 14.24
CA GLN A 43 -15.41 -4.18 14.40
C GLN A 43 -16.73 -3.93 13.66
N ASN A 44 -16.97 -4.60 12.55
CA ASN A 44 -18.10 -4.36 11.65
C ASN A 44 -19.27 -5.33 11.88
N SER A 45 -19.02 -6.53 12.42
CA SER A 45 -20.07 -7.48 12.79
C SER A 45 -20.69 -7.09 14.14
N GLY A 46 -22.00 -7.34 14.31
CA GLY A 46 -22.62 -7.22 15.63
C GLY A 46 -21.88 -8.08 16.66
N PHE A 47 -21.95 -7.68 17.95
CA PHE A 47 -21.23 -8.37 19.00
C PHE A 47 -21.69 -9.82 19.17
N ASP A 48 -20.85 -10.77 18.74
CA ASP A 48 -20.93 -12.20 19.04
C ASP A 48 -19.69 -12.60 19.82
N ALA A 49 -19.83 -12.85 21.12
CA ALA A 49 -18.71 -13.18 22.00
C ALA A 49 -17.94 -14.43 21.54
N THR A 50 -18.63 -15.43 20.97
CA THR A 50 -17.98 -16.67 20.49
C THR A 50 -17.17 -16.41 19.21
N ALA A 51 -17.72 -15.69 18.25
CA ALA A 51 -17.03 -15.30 17.03
C ALA A 51 -15.82 -14.41 17.36
N HIS A 52 -15.99 -13.41 18.23
CA HIS A 52 -14.88 -12.53 18.67
C HIS A 52 -13.76 -13.32 19.34
N ALA A 53 -14.08 -14.25 20.26
CA ALA A 53 -13.06 -15.09 20.92
C ALA A 53 -12.24 -15.92 19.91
N ARG A 54 -12.89 -16.51 18.91
CA ARG A 54 -12.20 -17.26 17.84
C ARG A 54 -11.30 -16.35 16.99
N SER A 55 -11.75 -15.16 16.65
CA SER A 55 -10.96 -14.20 15.89
C SER A 55 -9.74 -13.73 16.67
N ILE A 56 -9.89 -13.46 17.98
CA ILE A 56 -8.76 -13.12 18.86
C ILE A 56 -7.76 -14.26 18.93
N GLU A 57 -8.23 -15.48 19.20
CA GLU A 57 -7.35 -16.69 19.23
C GLU A 57 -6.59 -16.86 17.91
N ARG A 58 -7.27 -16.67 16.77
CA ARG A 58 -6.62 -16.76 15.46
C ARG A 58 -5.58 -15.65 15.23
N ILE A 59 -5.86 -14.41 15.66
CA ILE A 59 -4.90 -13.30 15.61
C ILE A 59 -3.66 -13.63 16.45
N GLU A 60 -3.83 -14.21 17.64
CA GLU A 60 -2.72 -14.63 18.50
C GLU A 60 -1.88 -15.74 17.86
N GLN A 61 -2.52 -16.73 17.21
CA GLN A 61 -1.82 -17.78 16.45
C GLN A 61 -1.00 -17.22 15.29
N LEU A 62 -1.42 -16.08 14.71
CA LEU A 62 -0.68 -15.36 13.68
C LEU A 62 0.47 -14.51 14.24
N GLY A 63 0.60 -14.40 15.56
CA GLY A 63 1.61 -13.59 16.26
C GLY A 63 1.17 -12.15 16.53
N GLY A 64 -0.11 -11.82 16.33
CA GLY A 64 -0.70 -10.55 16.72
C GLY A 64 -1.33 -10.62 18.11
N GLN A 65 -1.87 -9.48 18.58
CA GLN A 65 -2.59 -9.37 19.85
C GLN A 65 -3.69 -8.32 19.75
N VAL A 66 -4.79 -8.50 20.48
CA VAL A 66 -5.82 -7.47 20.66
C VAL A 66 -5.84 -7.05 22.12
N ILE A 67 -5.39 -5.83 22.40
CA ILE A 67 -5.29 -5.29 23.77
C ILE A 67 -6.18 -4.05 23.86
N SER A 68 -7.13 -4.07 24.80
CA SER A 68 -8.07 -2.95 25.00
C SER A 68 -8.80 -2.51 23.73
N GLY A 69 -9.13 -3.47 22.86
CA GLY A 69 -9.81 -3.19 21.59
C GLY A 69 -8.91 -2.60 20.50
N ILE A 70 -7.58 -2.68 20.65
CA ILE A 70 -6.61 -2.22 19.64
C ILE A 70 -5.84 -3.43 19.13
N LEU A 71 -5.78 -3.59 17.80
CA LEU A 71 -4.96 -4.61 17.17
C LEU A 71 -3.48 -4.20 17.17
N PHE A 72 -2.66 -5.05 17.78
CA PHE A 72 -1.22 -5.09 17.56
C PHE A 72 -0.94 -6.22 16.58
N GLY A 73 -0.66 -5.87 15.33
CA GLY A 73 -0.44 -6.86 14.28
C GLY A 73 0.79 -7.74 14.51
N PRO A 74 0.90 -8.86 13.80
CA PRO A 74 2.12 -9.67 13.77
C PRO A 74 3.35 -8.81 13.48
N GLY A 75 4.50 -9.18 14.04
CA GLY A 75 5.75 -8.45 13.89
C GLY A 75 6.08 -8.12 12.43
N GLY A 76 6.69 -6.97 12.20
CA GLY A 76 7.05 -6.49 10.86
C GLY A 76 8.07 -7.41 10.17
N ASN A 77 8.19 -7.25 8.86
CA ASN A 77 9.20 -7.90 8.04
C ASN A 77 10.29 -6.89 7.69
N ASP A 78 11.54 -7.22 7.97
CA ASP A 78 12.72 -6.38 7.69
C ASP A 78 13.26 -6.60 6.26
N SER A 79 12.48 -7.23 5.38
CA SER A 79 12.89 -7.50 4.00
C SER A 79 12.08 -6.70 2.98
N PHE A 80 12.77 -6.09 2.03
CA PHE A 80 12.16 -5.46 0.85
C PHE A 80 11.59 -6.46 -0.17
N ASP A 81 11.73 -7.75 0.04
CA ASP A 81 11.35 -8.77 -0.95
C ASP A 81 9.85 -8.78 -1.25
N LEU A 82 9.00 -8.53 -0.25
CA LEU A 82 7.55 -8.40 -0.48
C LEU A 82 7.21 -7.21 -1.37
N ILE A 83 7.90 -6.08 -1.17
CA ILE A 83 7.74 -4.87 -1.98
C ILE A 83 8.21 -5.16 -3.41
N MET A 84 9.38 -5.79 -3.59
CA MET A 84 9.90 -6.17 -4.90
C MET A 84 8.98 -7.15 -5.63
N ASN A 85 8.39 -8.11 -4.91
CA ASN A 85 7.44 -9.05 -5.48
C ASN A 85 6.12 -8.36 -5.90
N ALA A 86 5.61 -7.44 -5.10
CA ALA A 86 4.44 -6.63 -5.44
C ALA A 86 4.72 -5.79 -6.70
N PHE A 87 5.84 -5.08 -6.74
CA PHE A 87 6.29 -4.33 -7.90
C PHE A 87 6.36 -5.20 -9.15
N LYS A 88 7.09 -6.32 -9.10
CA LYS A 88 7.25 -7.26 -10.23
C LYS A 88 5.90 -7.76 -10.76
N LYS A 89 4.96 -8.06 -9.87
CA LYS A 89 3.60 -8.49 -10.23
C LYS A 89 2.85 -7.38 -10.97
N LYS A 90 2.90 -6.14 -10.47
CA LYS A 90 2.19 -5.00 -11.07
C LYS A 90 2.85 -4.56 -12.39
N ALA A 91 4.19 -4.55 -12.48
CA ALA A 91 4.90 -4.27 -13.74
C ALA A 91 4.55 -5.27 -14.85
N LYS A 92 4.41 -6.56 -14.51
CA LYS A 92 3.93 -7.57 -15.47
C LYS A 92 2.49 -7.32 -15.91
N LYS A 93 1.58 -6.94 -15.00
CA LYS A 93 0.18 -6.61 -15.35
C LYS A 93 0.10 -5.39 -16.26
N LEU A 94 0.86 -4.35 -15.97
CA LEU A 94 0.95 -3.14 -16.79
C LEU A 94 1.31 -3.49 -18.25
N ASN A 95 2.20 -4.47 -18.45
CA ASN A 95 2.66 -4.90 -19.76
C ASN A 95 1.78 -5.96 -20.44
N LYS A 96 0.76 -6.48 -19.77
CA LYS A 96 -0.23 -7.38 -20.38
C LYS A 96 -1.41 -6.65 -21.04
N GLY A 97 -1.43 -5.30 -21.00
CA GLY A 97 -2.54 -4.52 -21.51
C GLY A 97 -3.81 -4.59 -20.67
N GLU A 98 -3.67 -4.93 -19.39
CA GLU A 98 -4.80 -4.99 -18.45
C GLU A 98 -5.20 -3.59 -17.95
N TYR A 99 -4.36 -2.57 -18.19
CA TYR A 99 -4.57 -1.19 -17.75
C TYR A 99 -4.93 -0.27 -18.91
N GLU A 100 -5.67 0.79 -18.61
CA GLU A 100 -5.89 1.88 -19.56
C GLU A 100 -4.52 2.46 -19.98
N PRO A 101 -4.26 2.64 -21.30
CA PRO A 101 -2.98 3.14 -21.77
C PRO A 101 -2.82 4.62 -21.41
N LEU A 102 -1.89 4.93 -20.53
CA LEU A 102 -1.56 6.28 -20.07
C LEU A 102 -0.08 6.57 -20.32
N LYS A 103 0.26 7.87 -20.43
CA LYS A 103 1.64 8.30 -20.65
C LYS A 103 2.52 8.09 -19.42
N HIS A 104 1.96 8.35 -18.24
CA HIS A 104 2.68 8.30 -16.98
C HIS A 104 2.05 7.23 -16.10
N ASN A 105 2.86 6.32 -15.58
CA ASN A 105 2.42 5.24 -14.71
C ASN A 105 3.20 5.28 -13.41
N HIS A 106 2.48 5.39 -12.29
CA HIS A 106 3.05 5.37 -10.95
C HIS A 106 2.51 4.17 -10.17
N LEU A 107 3.26 3.72 -9.17
CA LEU A 107 2.86 2.63 -8.29
C LEU A 107 2.95 3.10 -6.84
N PHE A 108 1.88 2.89 -6.08
CA PHE A 108 1.83 3.13 -4.64
C PHE A 108 1.77 1.79 -3.91
N ILE A 109 2.71 1.56 -2.99
CA ILE A 109 2.84 0.29 -2.24
C ILE A 109 2.74 0.59 -0.76
N PHE A 110 1.71 0.05 -0.10
CA PHE A 110 1.63 0.03 1.36
C PHE A 110 2.44 -1.14 1.93
N SER A 111 3.23 -0.89 2.98
CA SER A 111 3.99 -1.93 3.66
C SER A 111 4.19 -1.63 5.14
N TRP A 112 4.24 -2.68 5.96
CA TRP A 112 4.52 -2.63 7.39
C TRP A 112 5.99 -2.94 7.72
N ILE A 113 6.90 -2.80 6.76
CA ILE A 113 8.33 -3.04 7.01
C ILE A 113 8.94 -1.89 7.80
N LEU A 114 9.98 -2.22 8.54
CA LEU A 114 10.91 -1.24 9.11
C LEU A 114 12.07 -1.08 8.13
N ALA A 115 12.00 -0.04 7.29
CA ALA A 115 13.04 0.22 6.29
C ALA A 115 14.18 1.06 6.85
N ASP A 116 15.41 0.70 6.52
CA ASP A 116 16.60 1.50 6.78
C ASP A 116 17.21 2.03 5.47
N ARG A 117 18.17 2.93 5.60
CA ARG A 117 18.83 3.57 4.45
C ARG A 117 19.52 2.56 3.52
N ARG A 118 20.10 1.48 4.04
CA ARG A 118 20.79 0.46 3.22
C ARG A 118 19.81 -0.31 2.36
N MET A 119 18.64 -0.62 2.94
CA MET A 119 17.56 -1.26 2.19
C MET A 119 17.10 -0.38 1.03
N LEU A 120 17.00 0.95 1.23
CA LEU A 120 16.61 1.91 0.20
C LEU A 120 17.62 2.04 -0.94
N GLU A 121 18.92 2.11 -0.60
CA GLU A 121 19.97 2.21 -1.61
C GLU A 121 19.99 0.97 -2.52
N GLY A 122 19.84 -0.23 -1.97
CA GLY A 122 19.71 -1.46 -2.75
C GLY A 122 18.39 -1.56 -3.54
N ALA A 123 17.30 -0.99 -3.01
CA ALA A 123 15.97 -1.06 -3.62
C ALA A 123 15.89 -0.32 -4.95
N SER A 124 16.51 0.84 -5.07
CA SER A 124 16.48 1.65 -6.30
C SER A 124 17.05 0.88 -7.50
N CYS A 125 18.19 0.23 -7.35
CA CYS A 125 18.78 -0.62 -8.39
C CYS A 125 17.86 -1.80 -8.76
N ARG A 126 17.30 -2.48 -7.76
CA ARG A 126 16.38 -3.62 -8.00
C ARG A 126 15.09 -3.20 -8.70
N PHE A 127 14.53 -2.02 -8.38
CA PHE A 127 13.39 -1.49 -9.11
C PHE A 127 13.74 -1.22 -10.57
N ALA A 128 14.88 -0.61 -10.85
CA ALA A 128 15.34 -0.34 -12.21
C ALA A 128 15.49 -1.63 -13.03
N GLU A 129 16.09 -2.68 -12.47
CA GLU A 129 16.22 -4.00 -13.10
C GLU A 129 14.86 -4.64 -13.40
N LEU A 130 13.94 -4.63 -12.44
CA LEU A 130 12.61 -5.22 -12.58
C LEU A 130 11.70 -4.41 -13.52
N ASN A 131 12.01 -3.12 -13.73
CA ASN A 131 11.29 -2.19 -14.60
C ASN A 131 11.78 -2.21 -16.05
N ALA A 132 12.66 -3.13 -16.41
CA ALA A 132 13.20 -3.31 -17.76
C ALA A 132 12.18 -3.95 -18.71
N LEU A 133 10.97 -3.36 -18.82
CA LEU A 133 9.84 -3.78 -19.62
C LEU A 133 9.43 -2.65 -20.58
N PRO A 134 8.69 -2.92 -21.68
CA PRO A 134 8.29 -1.89 -22.64
C PRO A 134 7.51 -0.73 -22.01
N ILE A 135 6.52 -1.02 -21.16
CA ILE A 135 5.78 -0.02 -20.41
C ILE A 135 6.30 -0.03 -18.96
N LYS A 136 6.67 1.13 -18.45
CA LYS A 136 7.39 1.27 -17.18
C LYS A 136 6.57 2.06 -16.16
N PHE A 137 6.79 1.76 -14.90
CA PHE A 137 6.49 2.72 -13.85
C PHE A 137 7.60 3.77 -13.80
N GLU A 138 7.23 5.04 -13.79
CA GLU A 138 8.18 6.16 -13.69
C GLU A 138 8.51 6.45 -12.23
N ARG A 139 7.57 6.18 -11.33
CA ARG A 139 7.67 6.46 -9.90
C ARG A 139 7.07 5.34 -9.08
N VAL A 140 7.74 5.00 -7.98
CA VAL A 140 7.24 4.06 -6.98
C VAL A 140 7.25 4.73 -5.62
N ILE A 141 6.08 4.87 -5.00
CA ILE A 141 5.95 5.41 -3.66
C ILE A 141 5.72 4.24 -2.71
N VAL A 142 6.63 4.05 -1.77
CA VAL A 142 6.50 3.02 -0.72
C VAL A 142 6.11 3.71 0.57
N ASN A 143 4.89 3.45 1.03
CA ASN A 143 4.39 3.92 2.31
C ASN A 143 4.73 2.91 3.40
N VAL A 144 5.43 3.36 4.42
CA VAL A 144 5.72 2.60 5.64
C VAL A 144 5.30 3.42 6.87
N PRO A 145 5.24 2.83 8.08
CA PRO A 145 4.87 3.58 9.26
C PRO A 145 5.70 4.86 9.44
N GLY A 146 5.04 6.00 9.44
CA GLY A 146 5.63 7.32 9.68
C GLY A 146 6.35 7.97 8.51
N ARG A 147 6.40 7.36 7.33
CA ARG A 147 7.08 7.96 6.17
C ARG A 147 6.70 7.37 4.82
N ASN A 148 6.90 8.14 3.77
CA ASN A 148 6.90 7.67 2.39
C ASN A 148 8.33 7.70 1.83
N TYR A 149 8.68 6.68 1.05
CA TYR A 149 9.86 6.69 0.20
C TYR A 149 9.42 6.81 -1.24
N ASP A 150 9.84 7.88 -1.90
CA ASP A 150 9.51 8.19 -3.28
C ASP A 150 10.71 7.86 -4.18
N PHE A 151 10.60 6.78 -4.94
CA PHE A 151 11.59 6.32 -5.90
C PHE A 151 11.24 6.87 -7.28
N ASP A 152 11.99 7.87 -7.75
CA ASP A 152 11.97 8.30 -9.14
C ASP A 152 12.83 7.35 -9.97
N LEU A 153 12.19 6.48 -10.74
CA LEU A 153 12.89 5.45 -11.53
C LEU A 153 13.47 6.00 -12.83
N VAL A 154 13.06 7.19 -13.26
CA VAL A 154 13.60 7.88 -14.43
C VAL A 154 14.95 8.51 -14.09
N ASN A 155 15.00 9.25 -12.97
CA ASN A 155 16.20 9.94 -12.50
C ASN A 155 17.06 9.10 -11.56
N GLN A 156 16.59 7.91 -11.16
CA GLN A 156 17.24 6.99 -10.21
C GLN A 156 17.54 7.67 -8.86
N THR A 157 16.62 8.45 -8.37
CA THR A 157 16.70 9.10 -7.06
C THR A 157 15.67 8.52 -6.10
N VAL A 158 15.95 8.65 -4.80
CA VAL A 158 14.99 8.33 -3.74
C VAL A 158 14.90 9.50 -2.77
N GLU A 159 13.69 9.91 -2.46
CA GLU A 159 13.39 10.94 -1.48
C GLU A 159 12.59 10.33 -0.33
N GLU A 160 12.88 10.79 0.88
CA GLU A 160 12.17 10.41 2.10
C GLU A 160 11.27 11.55 2.54
N HIS A 161 9.99 11.25 2.73
CA HIS A 161 8.98 12.19 3.21
C HIS A 161 8.42 11.69 4.55
N PRO A 162 9.00 12.12 5.69
CA PRO A 162 8.46 11.78 7.00
C PRO A 162 7.14 12.54 7.23
N PHE A 163 6.21 11.91 7.94
CA PHE A 163 4.96 12.55 8.36
C PHE A 163 4.61 12.20 9.81
N GLY A 164 4.06 13.17 10.51
CA GLY A 164 3.69 13.02 11.91
C GLY A 164 2.34 12.33 12.10
N SER A 165 2.07 11.85 13.31
CA SER A 165 0.80 11.18 13.66
C SER A 165 -0.43 12.04 13.35
N ARG A 166 -0.34 13.37 13.51
CA ARG A 166 -1.44 14.28 13.20
C ARG A 166 -1.73 14.32 11.70
N GLU A 167 -0.69 14.40 10.88
CA GLU A 167 -0.82 14.40 9.42
C GLU A 167 -1.40 13.07 8.91
N GLN A 168 -0.99 11.93 9.50
CA GLN A 168 -1.59 10.63 9.22
C GLN A 168 -3.09 10.61 9.53
N PHE A 169 -3.48 11.15 10.67
CA PHE A 169 -4.88 11.23 11.08
C PHE A 169 -5.69 12.09 10.10
N ASP A 170 -5.18 13.28 9.75
CA ASP A 170 -5.85 14.21 8.83
C ASP A 170 -6.02 13.58 7.43
N ILE A 171 -5.02 12.81 6.95
CA ILE A 171 -5.10 12.07 5.68
C ILE A 171 -6.14 10.96 5.77
N ALA A 172 -6.16 10.19 6.85
CA ALA A 172 -7.10 9.09 7.05
C ALA A 172 -8.55 9.60 7.14
N GLU A 173 -8.79 10.69 7.88
CA GLU A 173 -10.11 11.33 7.98
C GLU A 173 -10.59 11.85 6.63
N LYS A 174 -9.71 12.48 5.87
CA LYS A 174 -10.02 12.94 4.51
C LYS A 174 -10.35 11.78 3.57
N ALA A 175 -9.56 10.71 3.60
CA ALA A 175 -9.80 9.50 2.81
C ALA A 175 -11.17 8.88 3.15
N TYR A 176 -11.46 8.72 4.44
CA TYR A 176 -12.75 8.21 4.93
C TYR A 176 -13.93 9.06 4.45
N SER A 177 -13.79 10.39 4.48
CA SER A 177 -14.83 11.31 4.01
C SER A 177 -15.09 11.20 2.50
N ILE A 178 -14.07 10.86 1.71
CA ILE A 178 -14.17 10.63 0.27
C ILE A 178 -14.90 9.30 0.01
N CYS A 179 -14.51 8.22 0.68
CA CYS A 179 -15.15 6.91 0.53
C CYS A 179 -16.64 6.97 0.86
N LYS A 180 -17.04 7.60 1.97
CA LYS A 180 -18.46 7.77 2.32
C LYS A 180 -19.30 8.50 1.27
N ARG A 181 -18.72 9.39 0.48
CA ARG A 181 -19.45 10.10 -0.60
C ARG A 181 -19.72 9.21 -1.81
N HIS A 182 -18.91 8.17 -2.00
CA HIS A 182 -19.07 7.22 -3.11
C HIS A 182 -20.02 6.06 -2.80
N ASP A 183 -20.26 5.75 -1.50
CA ASP A 183 -21.21 4.70 -1.09
C ASP A 183 -22.68 5.15 -1.09
N VAL A 184 -22.97 6.41 -1.41
CA VAL A 184 -24.32 7.02 -1.40
C VAL A 184 -24.85 7.30 -2.84
N GLY A 185 -24.18 6.74 -3.88
CA GLY A 185 -24.55 6.93 -5.29
C GLY A 185 -25.19 5.71 -5.96
#